data_4e51889fbfda60be735f061213d5eaca
#
_entry.id   4e51889fbfda60be735f061213d5eaca
#
_cell.length_a   1.000
_cell.length_b   1.000
_cell.length_c   1.000
_cell.angle_alpha   90.00
_cell.angle_beta   90.00
_cell.angle_gamma   90.00
#
_symmetry.space_group_name_H-M   'P 1'
#
loop_
_entity.id
_entity.type
_entity.pdbx_description
1 polymer ?
#
loop_
_entity_poly.entity_id
_entity_poly.type
_entity_poly.pdbx_seq_one_letter_code
_entity_poly.pdbx_strand_id
1 'polypeptide(L)'
;MTSIKSSLGEAYKRKGDYLTAAEYFQQLAMLKDSIKNREQKSSALELATIYETHEKDLFIQQQTADIRMRNALLIFVGCIVFLSAVFLWRTIRYNRAIRRKNEAMVGTIEDLLAYREELYQRKEENFILKAQLQAEDKPQTTPKENEDVSTTETDITIENASANMPSDKDEDNKNMLYDKSMFDRVEREIINRQLFLQPDFSREELIKIIYIPKNKFAQLFKLYARTSFSKYVNNLRLEYAAGMLKEHPYYTIDAIAKECGMSTVQTFYRLFSEKFGVTPTEFRSGLKISENECNND
;
A
#
# COMPACT_ATOMS: atom_id res chain seq x y z
N MET A 1 98.63 15.75 7.37
CA MET A 1 99.38 17.03 7.34
C MET A 1 99.61 17.60 8.73
N THR A 2 98.64 17.60 9.64
CA THR A 2 98.79 18.13 11.00
C THR A 2 99.83 17.37 11.84
N SER A 3 99.93 16.06 11.73
CA SER A 3 100.90 15.25 12.42
C SER A 3 102.35 15.55 11.98
N ILE A 4 102.51 15.72 10.64
CA ILE A 4 103.85 16.03 10.07
C ILE A 4 104.36 17.39 10.53
N LYS A 5 103.54 18.45 10.53
CA LYS A 5 103.90 19.75 11.02
C LYS A 5 104.19 19.79 12.54
N SER A 6 103.39 18.97 13.33
CA SER A 6 103.68 18.80 14.75
C SER A 6 105.03 18.15 15.02
N SER A 7 105.33 17.06 14.30
CA SER A 7 106.60 16.38 14.42
C SER A 7 107.80 17.24 13.97
N LEU A 8 107.65 18.07 12.92
CA LEU A 8 108.62 18.96 12.44
C LEU A 8 108.90 20.14 13.40
N GLY A 9 107.83 20.67 14.00
CA GLY A 9 107.97 21.73 15.04
C GLY A 9 108.70 21.20 16.29
N GLU A 10 108.42 19.94 16.72
CA GLU A 10 109.16 19.34 17.82
C GLU A 10 110.64 19.07 17.42
N ALA A 11 110.92 18.60 16.22
CA ALA A 11 112.29 18.39 15.75
C ALA A 11 113.15 19.65 15.73
N TYR A 12 112.58 20.75 15.26
CA TYR A 12 113.31 22.07 15.25
C TYR A 12 113.50 22.60 16.65
N LYS A 13 112.50 22.40 17.57
CA LYS A 13 112.62 22.77 18.95
C LYS A 13 113.78 21.95 19.67
N ARG A 14 113.95 20.71 19.35
CA ARG A 14 115.06 19.89 19.85
C ARG A 14 116.41 20.25 19.34
N LYS A 15 116.46 20.80 18.12
CA LYS A 15 117.65 21.33 17.44
C LYS A 15 118.10 22.70 17.98
N GLY A 16 117.24 23.39 18.77
CA GLY A 16 117.55 24.70 19.30
C GLY A 16 117.08 25.87 18.42
N ASP A 17 116.45 25.60 17.29
CA ASP A 17 115.90 26.60 16.38
C ASP A 17 114.47 26.90 16.75
N TYR A 18 114.32 27.80 17.71
CA TYR A 18 113.03 28.12 18.28
C TYR A 18 112.15 28.97 17.38
N LEU A 19 112.78 29.74 16.45
CA LEU A 19 112.06 30.62 15.52
C LEU A 19 111.29 29.77 14.50
N THR A 20 111.98 28.86 13.85
CA THR A 20 111.38 27.95 12.87
C THR A 20 110.41 27.00 13.54
N ALA A 21 110.61 26.53 14.78
CA ALA A 21 109.68 25.74 15.55
C ALA A 21 108.35 26.52 15.80
N ALA A 22 108.46 27.81 16.17
CA ALA A 22 107.26 28.65 16.42
C ALA A 22 106.42 28.86 15.15
N GLU A 23 107.04 29.03 13.96
CA GLU A 23 106.35 29.14 12.67
C GLU A 23 105.56 27.86 12.38
N TYR A 24 106.15 26.68 12.56
CA TYR A 24 105.50 25.42 12.35
C TYR A 24 104.29 25.21 13.35
N PHE A 25 104.40 25.59 14.62
CA PHE A 25 103.35 25.53 15.59
C PHE A 25 102.23 26.54 15.27
N GLN A 26 102.58 27.76 14.78
CA GLN A 26 101.59 28.71 14.33
C GLN A 26 100.81 28.19 13.13
N GLN A 27 101.49 27.62 12.11
CA GLN A 27 100.82 27.00 10.96
C GLN A 27 99.96 25.79 11.36
N LEU A 28 100.39 25.01 12.36
CA LEU A 28 99.64 23.92 12.92
C LEU A 28 98.34 24.44 13.57
N ALA A 29 98.48 25.52 14.37
CA ALA A 29 97.31 26.14 15.03
C ALA A 29 96.31 26.62 13.96
N MET A 30 96.73 27.36 12.97
CA MET A 30 95.89 27.86 11.88
C MET A 30 95.20 26.69 11.11
N LEU A 31 95.96 25.61 10.88
CA LEU A 31 95.43 24.44 10.19
C LEU A 31 94.39 23.74 11.03
N LYS A 32 94.61 23.58 12.38
CA LYS A 32 93.65 22.99 13.32
C LYS A 32 92.42 23.84 13.39
N ASP A 33 92.50 25.14 13.48
CA ASP A 33 91.36 26.02 13.51
C ASP A 33 90.58 25.99 12.18
N SER A 34 91.27 25.89 11.04
CA SER A 34 90.65 25.76 9.72
C SER A 34 89.86 24.41 9.61
N ILE A 35 90.44 23.32 10.12
CA ILE A 35 89.73 21.99 10.15
C ILE A 35 88.54 22.05 11.06
N LYS A 36 88.69 22.58 12.29
CA LYS A 36 87.60 22.70 13.27
C LYS A 36 86.43 23.56 12.74
N ASN A 37 86.80 24.72 12.10
CA ASN A 37 85.78 25.57 11.49
C ASN A 37 85.05 24.89 10.32
N ARG A 38 85.79 24.04 9.57
CA ARG A 38 85.19 23.27 8.47
C ARG A 38 84.29 22.18 8.97
N GLU A 39 84.68 21.46 10.03
CA GLU A 39 83.86 20.45 10.71
C GLU A 39 82.60 21.07 11.33
N GLN A 40 82.75 22.21 12.02
CA GLN A 40 81.58 22.92 12.59
C GLN A 40 80.62 23.39 11.49
N LYS A 41 81.10 23.93 10.39
CA LYS A 41 80.24 24.31 9.27
C LYS A 41 79.57 23.12 8.62
N SER A 42 80.30 22.01 8.44
CA SER A 42 79.75 20.77 7.91
C SER A 42 78.63 20.22 8.79
N SER A 43 78.86 20.15 10.11
CA SER A 43 77.88 19.64 11.11
C SER A 43 76.66 20.60 11.19
N ALA A 44 76.88 21.89 11.11
CA ALA A 44 75.79 22.87 11.09
C ALA A 44 74.93 22.74 9.81
N LEU A 45 75.59 22.55 8.66
CA LEU A 45 74.88 22.34 7.40
C LEU A 45 74.10 21.02 7.38
N GLU A 46 74.68 19.95 7.91
CA GLU A 46 74.03 18.65 8.03
C GLU A 46 72.83 18.73 8.96
N LEU A 47 72.97 19.38 10.12
CA LEU A 47 71.87 19.61 11.02
C LEU A 47 70.75 20.44 10.39
N ALA A 48 71.09 21.52 9.68
CA ALA A 48 70.12 22.33 8.94
C ALA A 48 69.35 21.52 7.89
N THR A 49 70.04 20.67 7.13
CA THR A 49 69.46 19.81 6.14
C THR A 49 68.49 18.77 6.77
N ILE A 50 68.88 18.19 7.93
CA ILE A 50 68.03 17.27 8.68
C ILE A 50 66.76 17.98 9.18
N TYR A 51 66.87 19.19 9.70
CA TYR A 51 65.71 19.99 10.14
C TYR A 51 64.78 20.34 8.97
N GLU A 52 65.34 20.78 7.84
CA GLU A 52 64.55 21.14 6.67
C GLU A 52 63.83 19.92 6.06
N THR A 53 64.49 18.74 6.02
CA THR A 53 63.84 17.51 5.54
C THR A 53 62.77 17.04 6.52
N HIS A 54 62.98 17.13 7.81
CA HIS A 54 61.99 16.73 8.83
C HIS A 54 60.76 17.65 8.80
N GLU A 55 60.94 18.94 8.65
CA GLU A 55 59.85 19.90 8.50
C GLU A 55 59.01 19.64 7.24
N LYS A 56 59.67 19.36 6.13
CA LYS A 56 59.01 18.98 4.86
C LYS A 56 58.25 17.66 5.00
N ASP A 57 58.80 16.66 5.68
CA ASP A 57 58.15 15.39 5.90
C ASP A 57 56.87 15.52 6.77
N LEU A 58 56.95 16.32 7.82
CA LEU A 58 55.78 16.64 8.66
C LEU A 58 54.68 17.35 7.86
N PHE A 59 55.05 18.32 7.03
CA PHE A 59 54.11 19.01 6.15
C PHE A 59 53.46 18.08 5.11
N ILE A 60 54.24 17.19 4.52
CA ILE A 60 53.73 16.17 3.57
C ILE A 60 52.78 15.19 4.30
N GLN A 61 53.13 14.78 5.51
CA GLN A 61 52.25 13.89 6.29
C GLN A 61 50.92 14.56 6.63
N GLN A 62 50.91 15.85 7.01
CA GLN A 62 49.67 16.58 7.26
C GLN A 62 48.83 16.70 5.98
N GLN A 63 49.42 17.11 4.86
CA GLN A 63 48.71 17.20 3.59
C GLN A 63 48.13 15.85 3.13
N THR A 64 48.89 14.78 3.29
CA THR A 64 48.40 13.43 2.90
C THR A 64 47.27 12.97 3.80
N ALA A 65 47.27 13.29 5.11
CA ALA A 65 46.19 13.02 6.01
C ALA A 65 44.90 13.77 5.64
N ASP A 66 45.01 15.05 5.32
CA ASP A 66 43.88 15.90 4.88
C ASP A 66 43.27 15.40 3.55
N ILE A 67 44.13 15.02 2.60
CA ILE A 67 43.68 14.42 1.33
C ILE A 67 42.95 13.10 1.58
N ARG A 68 43.47 12.23 2.46
CA ARG A 68 42.82 10.97 2.79
C ARG A 68 41.46 11.20 3.46
N MET A 69 41.37 12.12 4.42
CA MET A 69 40.09 12.46 5.08
C MET A 69 39.08 12.99 4.07
N ARG A 70 39.51 13.93 3.17
CA ARG A 70 38.64 14.47 2.14
C ARG A 70 38.15 13.42 1.15
N ASN A 71 39.04 12.51 0.72
CA ASN A 71 38.67 11.41 -0.16
C ASN A 71 37.72 10.40 0.53
N ALA A 72 37.95 10.08 1.81
CA ALA A 72 37.05 9.25 2.60
C ALA A 72 35.65 9.89 2.71
N LEU A 73 35.58 11.18 2.95
CA LEU A 73 34.32 11.94 3.02
C LEU A 73 33.58 11.93 1.66
N LEU A 74 34.31 12.10 0.56
CA LEU A 74 33.73 12.04 -0.80
C LEU A 74 33.18 10.64 -1.11
N ILE A 75 33.91 9.59 -0.74
CA ILE A 75 33.43 8.19 -0.90
C ILE A 75 32.18 7.98 -0.06
N PHE A 76 32.16 8.44 1.20
CA PHE A 76 31.00 8.32 2.08
C PHE A 76 29.76 9.02 1.52
N VAL A 77 29.91 10.27 1.06
CA VAL A 77 28.81 11.00 0.39
C VAL A 77 28.36 10.28 -0.88
N GLY A 78 29.30 9.79 -1.69
CA GLY A 78 28.99 8.99 -2.88
C GLY A 78 28.17 7.73 -2.56
N CYS A 79 28.51 7.02 -1.48
CA CYS A 79 27.75 5.86 -1.01
C CYS A 79 26.31 6.24 -0.59
N ILE A 80 26.14 7.35 0.13
CA ILE A 80 24.81 7.83 0.53
C ILE A 80 23.95 8.15 -0.71
N VAL A 81 24.50 8.88 -1.68
CA VAL A 81 23.80 9.21 -2.92
C VAL A 81 23.42 7.95 -3.70
N PHE A 82 24.33 6.99 -3.80
CA PHE A 82 24.07 5.71 -4.46
C PHE A 82 22.95 4.93 -3.77
N LEU A 83 23.01 4.79 -2.44
CA LEU A 83 21.98 4.11 -1.68
C LEU A 83 20.60 4.79 -1.79
N SER A 84 20.58 6.12 -1.76
CA SER A 84 19.34 6.88 -1.96
C SER A 84 18.76 6.68 -3.36
N ALA A 85 19.60 6.65 -4.39
CA ALA A 85 19.17 6.37 -5.76
C ALA A 85 18.60 4.97 -5.92
N VAL A 86 19.24 3.94 -5.32
CA VAL A 86 18.73 2.56 -5.30
C VAL A 86 17.40 2.48 -4.56
N PHE A 87 17.27 3.16 -3.41
CA PHE A 87 16.03 3.22 -2.65
C PHE A 87 14.90 3.85 -3.46
N LEU A 88 15.14 5.00 -4.10
CA LEU A 88 14.16 5.66 -4.96
C LEU A 88 13.75 4.78 -6.14
N TRP A 89 14.71 4.16 -6.81
CA TRP A 89 14.42 3.24 -7.92
C TRP A 89 13.56 2.06 -7.48
N ARG A 90 13.90 1.46 -6.32
CA ARG A 90 13.10 0.37 -5.74
C ARG A 90 11.68 0.82 -5.41
N THR A 91 11.52 2.01 -4.81
CA THR A 91 10.21 2.57 -4.45
C THR A 91 9.37 2.84 -5.70
N ILE A 92 9.97 3.41 -6.76
CA ILE A 92 9.28 3.65 -8.03
C ILE A 92 8.82 2.33 -8.66
N ARG A 93 9.69 1.31 -8.70
CA ARG A 93 9.31 -0.02 -9.23
C ARG A 93 8.19 -0.67 -8.43
N TYR A 94 8.25 -0.58 -7.10
CA TYR A 94 7.21 -1.12 -6.22
C TYR A 94 5.87 -0.42 -6.44
N ASN A 95 5.87 0.92 -6.50
CA ASN A 95 4.66 1.69 -6.76
C ASN A 95 4.04 1.39 -8.13
N ARG A 96 4.87 1.21 -9.18
CA ARG A 96 4.38 0.80 -10.52
C ARG A 96 3.76 -0.59 -10.49
N ALA A 97 4.33 -1.53 -9.75
CA ALA A 97 3.77 -2.88 -9.62
C ALA A 97 2.42 -2.87 -8.88
N ILE A 98 2.27 -2.05 -7.83
CA ILE A 98 1.00 -1.87 -7.11
C ILE A 98 -0.05 -1.25 -8.04
N ARG A 99 0.30 -0.20 -8.78
CA ARG A 99 -0.63 0.46 -9.71
C ARG A 99 -1.18 -0.53 -10.73
N ARG A 100 -0.34 -1.34 -11.38
CA ARG A 100 -0.77 -2.37 -12.35
C ARG A 100 -1.71 -3.40 -11.72
N LYS A 101 -1.46 -3.81 -10.48
CA LYS A 101 -2.35 -4.72 -9.75
C LYS A 101 -3.70 -4.06 -9.46
N ASN A 102 -3.69 -2.79 -9.06
CA ASN A 102 -4.92 -2.03 -8.78
C ASN A 102 -5.74 -1.82 -10.06
N GLU A 103 -5.11 -1.51 -11.19
CA GLU A 103 -5.76 -1.40 -12.52
C GLU A 103 -6.43 -2.71 -12.93
N ALA A 104 -5.72 -3.83 -12.85
CA ALA A 104 -6.29 -5.14 -13.14
C ALA A 104 -7.46 -5.48 -12.21
N MET A 105 -7.38 -5.10 -10.93
CA MET A 105 -8.45 -5.30 -9.95
C MET A 105 -9.67 -4.43 -10.25
N VAL A 106 -9.47 -3.19 -10.69
CA VAL A 106 -10.56 -2.30 -11.11
C VAL A 106 -11.31 -2.92 -12.30
N GLY A 107 -10.62 -3.42 -13.32
CA GLY A 107 -11.24 -4.10 -14.46
C GLY A 107 -12.09 -5.30 -14.03
N THR A 108 -11.57 -6.17 -13.15
CA THR A 108 -12.34 -7.31 -12.63
C THR A 108 -13.56 -6.90 -11.82
N ILE A 109 -13.50 -5.78 -11.10
CA ILE A 109 -14.64 -5.23 -10.35
C ILE A 109 -15.72 -4.75 -11.31
N GLU A 110 -15.36 -4.04 -12.38
CA GLU A 110 -16.30 -3.60 -13.41
C GLU A 110 -17.02 -4.78 -14.06
N ASP A 111 -16.28 -5.81 -14.45
CA ASP A 111 -16.86 -7.04 -15.04
C ASP A 111 -17.85 -7.71 -14.08
N LEU A 112 -17.51 -7.79 -12.79
CA LEU A 112 -18.39 -8.37 -11.78
C LEU A 112 -19.64 -7.53 -11.55
N LEU A 113 -19.53 -6.20 -11.56
CA LEU A 113 -20.68 -5.30 -11.42
C LEU A 113 -21.61 -5.41 -12.64
N ALA A 114 -21.05 -5.42 -13.86
CA ALA A 114 -21.82 -5.59 -15.09
C ALA A 114 -22.55 -6.96 -15.13
N TYR A 115 -21.87 -8.05 -14.78
CA TYR A 115 -22.47 -9.39 -14.71
C TYR A 115 -23.61 -9.43 -13.67
N ARG A 116 -23.43 -8.75 -12.54
CA ARG A 116 -24.46 -8.69 -11.50
C ARG A 116 -25.70 -7.93 -11.97
N GLU A 117 -25.52 -6.82 -12.65
CA GLU A 117 -26.62 -6.05 -13.25
C GLU A 117 -27.40 -6.91 -14.25
N GLU A 118 -26.71 -7.64 -15.13
CA GLU A 118 -27.33 -8.56 -16.07
C GLU A 118 -28.14 -9.67 -15.36
N LEU A 119 -27.62 -10.19 -14.24
CA LEU A 119 -28.36 -11.16 -13.44
C LEU A 119 -29.64 -10.56 -12.80
N TYR A 120 -29.61 -9.30 -12.37
CA TYR A 120 -30.80 -8.64 -11.84
C TYR A 120 -31.85 -8.42 -12.95
N GLN A 121 -31.45 -7.97 -14.10
CA GLN A 121 -32.35 -7.78 -15.24
C GLN A 121 -33.00 -9.13 -15.66
N ARG A 122 -32.24 -10.20 -15.76
CA ARG A 122 -32.78 -11.54 -16.06
C ARG A 122 -33.75 -12.05 -14.97
N LYS A 123 -33.47 -11.77 -13.69
CA LYS A 123 -34.38 -12.14 -12.61
C LYS A 123 -35.70 -11.39 -12.73
N GLU A 124 -35.65 -10.10 -13.07
CA GLU A 124 -36.85 -9.27 -13.22
C GLU A 124 -37.68 -9.71 -14.44
N GLU A 125 -37.04 -9.96 -15.58
CA GLU A 125 -37.70 -10.50 -16.79
C GLU A 125 -38.39 -11.84 -16.52
N ASN A 126 -37.69 -12.77 -15.85
CA ASN A 126 -38.27 -14.05 -15.45
C ASN A 126 -39.46 -13.89 -14.48
N PHE A 127 -39.43 -12.90 -13.62
CA PHE A 127 -40.52 -12.63 -12.71
C PHE A 127 -41.73 -12.08 -13.45
N ILE A 128 -41.55 -11.12 -14.36
CA ILE A 128 -42.62 -10.56 -15.20
C ILE A 128 -43.26 -11.67 -16.03
N LEU A 129 -42.43 -12.51 -16.66
CA LEU A 129 -42.91 -13.64 -17.48
C LEU A 129 -43.75 -14.65 -16.65
N LYS A 130 -43.29 -14.99 -15.45
CA LYS A 130 -44.05 -15.84 -14.53
C LYS A 130 -45.38 -15.24 -14.08
N ALA A 131 -45.39 -13.91 -13.83
CA ALA A 131 -46.60 -13.18 -13.48
C ALA A 131 -47.62 -13.17 -14.63
N GLN A 132 -47.13 -13.01 -15.88
CA GLN A 132 -47.97 -13.09 -17.09
C GLN A 132 -48.57 -14.47 -17.28
N LEU A 133 -47.80 -15.55 -17.19
CA LEU A 133 -48.25 -16.94 -17.26
C LEU A 133 -49.32 -17.27 -16.21
N GLN A 134 -49.16 -16.76 -14.99
CA GLN A 134 -50.13 -16.95 -13.90
C GLN A 134 -51.42 -16.12 -14.09
N ALA A 135 -51.37 -15.02 -14.85
CA ALA A 135 -52.51 -14.21 -15.18
C ALA A 135 -53.37 -14.85 -16.30
N GLU A 136 -52.74 -15.59 -17.24
CA GLU A 136 -53.40 -16.28 -18.35
C GLU A 136 -54.11 -17.59 -17.89
N ASP A 137 -53.63 -18.19 -16.76
CA ASP A 137 -54.18 -19.47 -16.25
C ASP A 137 -55.36 -19.29 -15.30
N LYS A 138 -55.98 -18.08 -15.19
CA LYS A 138 -57.24 -17.88 -14.48
C LYS A 138 -58.40 -18.19 -15.42
N PRO A 139 -59.17 -19.29 -15.18
CA PRO A 139 -60.37 -19.57 -15.95
C PRO A 139 -61.35 -18.41 -15.76
N GLN A 140 -61.84 -17.91 -16.88
CA GLN A 140 -62.97 -16.98 -16.94
C GLN A 140 -64.21 -17.63 -16.32
N THR A 141 -64.48 -17.42 -15.05
CA THR A 141 -65.76 -17.68 -14.46
C THR A 141 -66.59 -16.44 -14.59
N THR A 142 -67.49 -16.41 -15.58
CA THR A 142 -68.63 -15.45 -15.68
C THR A 142 -69.43 -15.42 -14.39
N PRO A 143 -69.90 -14.25 -13.93
CA PRO A 143 -70.80 -14.17 -12.79
C PRO A 143 -72.21 -14.61 -13.21
N LYS A 144 -72.72 -15.65 -12.57
CA LYS A 144 -74.17 -15.85 -12.52
C LYS A 144 -74.64 -15.39 -11.14
N GLU A 145 -75.45 -14.35 -11.16
CA GLU A 145 -76.38 -14.03 -10.11
C GLU A 145 -77.32 -15.21 -9.82
N ASN A 146 -77.53 -15.49 -8.56
CA ASN A 146 -78.88 -15.62 -7.97
C ASN A 146 -78.72 -16.03 -6.49
N GLU A 147 -79.20 -15.13 -5.65
CA GLU A 147 -80.32 -15.26 -4.70
C GLU A 147 -80.36 -16.47 -3.74
N ASP A 148 -80.30 -16.05 -2.50
CA ASP A 148 -81.11 -16.41 -1.32
C ASP A 148 -81.20 -17.83 -0.69
N VAL A 149 -81.11 -17.73 0.62
CA VAL A 149 -81.89 -18.49 1.63
C VAL A 149 -81.17 -19.56 2.46
N SER A 150 -81.01 -19.14 3.70
CA SER A 150 -81.37 -19.85 4.94
C SER A 150 -80.60 -21.10 5.42
N THR A 151 -79.96 -20.89 6.60
CA THR A 151 -79.98 -21.70 7.82
C THR A 151 -80.31 -23.21 7.67
N THR A 152 -79.36 -24.05 8.06
CA THR A 152 -79.60 -25.07 9.13
C THR A 152 -78.29 -25.77 9.56
N GLU A 153 -78.06 -25.76 10.84
CA GLU A 153 -77.17 -26.67 11.56
C GLU A 153 -77.61 -28.12 11.33
N THR A 154 -76.69 -29.00 11.04
CA THR A 154 -76.78 -30.41 11.43
C THR A 154 -75.38 -31.02 11.57
N ASP A 155 -75.14 -31.44 12.80
CA ASP A 155 -74.16 -32.40 13.23
C ASP A 155 -74.24 -33.70 12.41
N ILE A 156 -73.13 -34.21 11.89
CA ILE A 156 -72.92 -35.65 11.66
C ILE A 156 -71.41 -36.01 11.72
N THR A 157 -71.09 -36.63 12.85
CA THR A 157 -70.30 -37.85 13.12
C THR A 157 -69.20 -38.25 12.09
N ILE A 158 -68.07 -38.45 12.67
CA ILE A 158 -66.83 -39.21 12.30
C ILE A 158 -67.14 -40.49 11.55
N GLU A 159 -66.48 -40.70 10.38
CA GLU A 159 -65.99 -42.04 10.04
C GLU A 159 -64.64 -41.93 9.26
N ASN A 160 -63.79 -42.82 9.71
CA ASN A 160 -62.41 -43.03 9.25
C ASN A 160 -62.27 -43.24 7.76
N ALA A 161 -61.30 -42.50 7.13
CA ALA A 161 -60.54 -43.04 6.00
C ALA A 161 -59.10 -42.67 6.20
N SER A 162 -58.33 -43.63 6.61
CA SER A 162 -56.90 -43.73 6.57
C SER A 162 -56.42 -43.49 5.13
N ALA A 163 -55.57 -42.52 4.87
CA ALA A 163 -54.41 -42.64 3.99
C ALA A 163 -53.75 -41.31 3.72
N ASN A 164 -52.42 -41.33 3.81
CA ASN A 164 -51.41 -40.38 3.38
C ASN A 164 -51.16 -39.20 4.31
N MET A 165 -50.33 -39.47 5.33
CA MET A 165 -49.41 -38.46 5.86
C MET A 165 -48.48 -38.00 4.70
N PRO A 166 -48.44 -36.70 4.39
CA PRO A 166 -47.35 -36.16 3.58
C PRO A 166 -46.04 -36.45 4.30
N SER A 167 -45.08 -37.03 3.62
CA SER A 167 -43.76 -37.29 4.20
C SER A 167 -43.15 -35.96 4.65
N ASP A 168 -42.49 -35.94 5.80
CA ASP A 168 -41.76 -34.79 6.37
C ASP A 168 -40.88 -34.02 5.31
N LYS A 169 -40.48 -34.70 4.24
CA LYS A 169 -39.73 -34.14 3.13
C LYS A 169 -40.51 -33.18 2.22
N ASP A 170 -41.81 -33.36 2.09
CA ASP A 170 -42.68 -32.52 1.25
C ASP A 170 -43.08 -31.23 1.98
N GLU A 171 -43.22 -31.25 3.29
CA GLU A 171 -43.44 -30.05 4.11
C GLU A 171 -42.16 -29.18 4.20
N ASP A 172 -41.00 -29.79 4.38
CA ASP A 172 -39.72 -29.09 4.40
C ASP A 172 -39.42 -28.42 3.06
N ASN A 173 -39.71 -29.07 1.95
CA ASN A 173 -39.53 -28.53 0.61
C ASN A 173 -40.49 -27.37 0.34
N LYS A 174 -41.74 -27.47 0.77
CA LYS A 174 -42.74 -26.40 0.66
C LYS A 174 -42.38 -25.19 1.52
N ASN A 175 -41.90 -25.40 2.74
CA ASN A 175 -41.41 -24.33 3.62
C ASN A 175 -40.18 -23.64 3.05
N MET A 176 -39.24 -24.38 2.50
CA MET A 176 -38.04 -23.83 1.84
C MET A 176 -38.37 -23.00 0.61
N LEU A 177 -39.35 -23.43 -0.21
CA LEU A 177 -39.80 -22.66 -1.37
C LEU A 177 -40.52 -21.38 -0.95
N TYR A 178 -41.31 -21.41 0.11
CA TYR A 178 -41.98 -20.24 0.67
C TYR A 178 -40.95 -19.23 1.23
N ASP A 179 -39.98 -19.68 1.99
CA ASP A 179 -38.94 -18.83 2.55
C ASP A 179 -38.07 -18.19 1.43
N LYS A 180 -37.79 -18.93 0.36
CA LYS A 180 -37.12 -18.40 -0.83
C LYS A 180 -37.94 -17.30 -1.53
N SER A 181 -39.23 -17.54 -1.76
CA SER A 181 -40.10 -16.56 -2.40
C SER A 181 -40.25 -15.29 -1.56
N MET A 182 -40.24 -15.44 -0.23
CA MET A 182 -40.23 -14.31 0.71
C MET A 182 -38.93 -13.53 0.60
N PHE A 183 -37.77 -14.20 0.55
CA PHE A 183 -36.49 -13.53 0.37
C PHE A 183 -36.39 -12.78 -0.97
N ASP A 184 -36.82 -13.40 -2.06
CA ASP A 184 -36.83 -12.79 -3.41
C ASP A 184 -37.73 -11.52 -3.42
N ARG A 185 -38.84 -11.51 -2.69
CA ARG A 185 -39.66 -10.32 -2.51
C ARG A 185 -38.94 -9.23 -1.69
N VAL A 186 -38.25 -9.61 -0.64
CA VAL A 186 -37.43 -8.71 0.19
C VAL A 186 -36.34 -8.05 -0.65
N GLU A 187 -35.58 -8.84 -1.40
CA GLU A 187 -34.50 -8.38 -2.26
C GLU A 187 -35.03 -7.36 -3.30
N ARG A 188 -36.15 -7.67 -3.92
CA ARG A 188 -36.78 -6.80 -4.90
C ARG A 188 -37.24 -5.47 -4.31
N GLU A 189 -37.89 -5.47 -3.16
CA GLU A 189 -38.32 -4.22 -2.52
C GLU A 189 -37.12 -3.35 -2.12
N ILE A 190 -36.04 -3.92 -1.61
CA ILE A 190 -34.83 -3.20 -1.25
C ILE A 190 -34.20 -2.55 -2.48
N ILE A 191 -34.14 -3.26 -3.63
CA ILE A 191 -33.48 -2.81 -4.84
C ILE A 191 -34.36 -1.81 -5.60
N ASN A 192 -35.62 -2.17 -5.89
CA ASN A 192 -36.50 -1.35 -6.75
C ASN A 192 -36.84 -0.01 -6.09
N ARG A 193 -36.99 0.03 -4.76
CA ARG A 193 -37.22 1.28 -4.03
C ARG A 193 -35.93 1.96 -3.57
N GLN A 194 -34.77 1.38 -3.88
CA GLN A 194 -33.45 1.88 -3.45
C GLN A 194 -33.38 2.17 -1.94
N LEU A 195 -34.08 1.37 -1.12
CA LEU A 195 -34.16 1.59 0.32
C LEU A 195 -32.80 1.61 0.98
N PHE A 196 -31.81 0.90 0.41
CA PHE A 196 -30.45 0.85 0.91
C PHE A 196 -29.72 2.21 0.85
N LEU A 197 -30.17 3.17 0.05
CA LEU A 197 -29.60 4.53 -0.02
C LEU A 197 -30.00 5.42 1.16
N GLN A 198 -31.07 5.06 1.87
CA GLN A 198 -31.51 5.81 3.04
C GLN A 198 -30.53 5.59 4.20
N PRO A 199 -29.95 6.66 4.81
CA PRO A 199 -28.98 6.52 5.89
C PRO A 199 -29.51 5.74 7.11
N ASP A 200 -30.80 5.93 7.43
CA ASP A 200 -31.45 5.35 8.60
C ASP A 200 -32.17 4.03 8.30
N PHE A 201 -31.98 3.47 7.09
CA PHE A 201 -32.61 2.21 6.70
C PHE A 201 -32.25 1.08 7.64
N SER A 202 -33.27 0.58 8.33
CA SER A 202 -33.13 -0.39 9.42
C SER A 202 -33.91 -1.68 9.14
N ARG A 203 -33.53 -2.72 9.88
CA ARG A 203 -34.26 -3.98 9.91
C ARG A 203 -35.71 -3.79 10.27
N GLU A 204 -36.01 -2.93 11.24
CA GLU A 204 -37.34 -2.67 11.77
C GLU A 204 -38.25 -2.04 10.71
N GLU A 205 -37.68 -1.15 9.89
CA GLU A 205 -38.38 -0.52 8.78
C GLU A 205 -38.72 -1.54 7.69
N LEU A 206 -37.77 -2.36 7.27
CA LEU A 206 -38.01 -3.41 6.28
C LEU A 206 -39.04 -4.43 6.72
N ILE A 207 -39.05 -4.84 8.01
CA ILE A 207 -40.05 -5.73 8.58
C ILE A 207 -41.46 -5.11 8.50
N LYS A 208 -41.59 -3.80 8.70
CA LYS A 208 -42.89 -3.12 8.58
C LYS A 208 -43.38 -3.06 7.14
N ILE A 209 -42.47 -2.85 6.18
CA ILE A 209 -42.84 -2.76 4.75
C ILE A 209 -43.30 -4.08 4.19
N ILE A 210 -42.63 -5.19 4.55
CA ILE A 210 -42.86 -6.51 3.92
C ILE A 210 -43.61 -7.51 4.83
N TYR A 211 -43.86 -7.16 6.09
CA TYR A 211 -44.52 -8.01 7.08
C TYR A 211 -43.82 -9.36 7.31
N ILE A 212 -42.48 -9.31 7.48
CA ILE A 212 -41.67 -10.51 7.75
C ILE A 212 -41.74 -10.87 9.24
N PRO A 213 -41.95 -12.15 9.60
CA PRO A 213 -41.82 -12.58 10.99
C PRO A 213 -40.39 -12.29 11.52
N LYS A 214 -40.33 -11.64 12.70
CA LYS A 214 -39.04 -11.23 13.31
C LYS A 214 -38.05 -12.38 13.51
N ASN A 215 -38.56 -13.57 13.86
CA ASN A 215 -37.79 -14.79 14.07
C ASN A 215 -37.17 -15.34 12.77
N LYS A 216 -37.85 -15.19 11.62
CA LYS A 216 -37.37 -15.66 10.31
C LYS A 216 -36.42 -14.70 9.63
N PHE A 217 -36.43 -13.40 9.97
CA PHE A 217 -35.67 -12.36 9.30
C PHE A 217 -34.15 -12.66 9.18
N ALA A 218 -33.52 -12.94 10.32
CA ALA A 218 -32.07 -13.21 10.33
C ALA A 218 -31.74 -14.53 9.62
N GLN A 219 -32.62 -15.52 9.68
CA GLN A 219 -32.45 -16.79 9.02
C GLN A 219 -32.54 -16.67 7.50
N LEU A 220 -33.48 -15.87 6.97
CA LEU A 220 -33.58 -15.58 5.53
C LEU A 220 -32.30 -15.00 4.96
N PHE A 221 -31.72 -13.96 5.59
CA PHE A 221 -30.48 -13.37 5.14
C PHE A 221 -29.28 -14.33 5.27
N LYS A 222 -29.20 -15.10 6.35
CA LYS A 222 -28.15 -16.10 6.53
C LYS A 222 -28.22 -17.21 5.48
N LEU A 223 -29.43 -17.67 5.13
CA LEU A 223 -29.65 -18.80 4.23
C LEU A 223 -29.46 -18.38 2.74
N TYR A 224 -30.09 -17.29 2.32
CA TYR A 224 -30.17 -16.89 0.90
C TYR A 224 -29.13 -15.86 0.50
N ALA A 225 -28.82 -14.87 1.36
CA ALA A 225 -27.75 -13.90 1.11
C ALA A 225 -26.38 -14.35 1.68
N ARG A 226 -26.34 -15.43 2.47
CA ARG A 226 -25.12 -15.94 3.15
C ARG A 226 -24.40 -14.88 3.99
N THR A 227 -25.14 -13.87 4.46
CA THR A 227 -24.59 -12.76 5.22
C THR A 227 -25.63 -12.16 6.16
N SER A 228 -25.25 -11.20 7.01
CA SER A 228 -26.18 -10.43 7.82
C SER A 228 -26.88 -9.34 7.02
N PHE A 229 -28.05 -8.89 7.45
CA PHE A 229 -28.78 -7.77 6.83
C PHE A 229 -27.91 -6.51 6.67
N SER A 230 -27.23 -6.08 7.74
CA SER A 230 -26.38 -4.89 7.69
C SER A 230 -25.23 -5.02 6.65
N LYS A 231 -24.62 -6.20 6.57
CA LYS A 231 -23.57 -6.47 5.58
C LYS A 231 -24.14 -6.52 4.17
N TYR A 232 -25.33 -7.07 3.99
CA TYR A 232 -26.05 -7.10 2.72
C TYR A 232 -26.35 -5.68 2.21
N VAL A 233 -26.95 -4.83 3.06
CA VAL A 233 -27.24 -3.43 2.74
C VAL A 233 -25.96 -2.65 2.43
N ASN A 234 -24.92 -2.80 3.25
CA ASN A 234 -23.64 -2.14 2.98
C ASN A 234 -23.01 -2.59 1.66
N ASN A 235 -23.16 -3.87 1.30
CA ASN A 235 -22.67 -4.36 0.00
C ASN A 235 -23.39 -3.68 -1.18
N LEU A 236 -24.70 -3.48 -1.09
CA LEU A 236 -25.46 -2.75 -2.12
C LEU A 236 -25.04 -1.28 -2.21
N ARG A 237 -24.86 -0.63 -1.06
CA ARG A 237 -24.34 0.76 -0.99
C ARG A 237 -23.00 0.91 -1.67
N LEU A 238 -22.08 -0.03 -1.43
CA LEU A 238 -20.73 -0.01 -2.01
C LEU A 238 -20.74 -0.26 -3.53
N GLU A 239 -21.63 -1.12 -4.02
CA GLU A 239 -21.80 -1.37 -5.45
C GLU A 239 -22.37 -0.14 -6.15
N TYR A 240 -23.39 0.47 -5.57
CA TYR A 240 -23.92 1.73 -6.05
C TYR A 240 -22.85 2.83 -6.07
N ALA A 241 -22.05 2.93 -5.00
CA ALA A 241 -20.94 3.87 -4.93
C ALA A 241 -19.87 3.63 -6.01
N ALA A 242 -19.59 2.37 -6.36
CA ALA A 242 -18.66 2.04 -7.44
C ALA A 242 -19.18 2.54 -8.80
N GLY A 243 -20.49 2.39 -9.08
CA GLY A 243 -21.16 2.99 -10.24
C GLY A 243 -21.05 4.52 -10.24
N MET A 244 -21.36 5.17 -9.10
CA MET A 244 -21.25 6.62 -8.94
C MET A 244 -19.82 7.14 -9.16
N LEU A 245 -18.81 6.40 -8.73
CA LEU A 245 -17.40 6.75 -8.95
C LEU A 245 -17.02 6.76 -10.43
N LYS A 246 -17.65 5.91 -11.24
CA LYS A 246 -17.49 5.81 -12.69
C LYS A 246 -18.27 6.91 -13.41
N GLU A 247 -19.57 7.03 -13.14
CA GLU A 247 -20.47 7.91 -13.86
C GLU A 247 -20.29 9.39 -13.50
N HIS A 248 -19.83 9.68 -12.27
CA HIS A 248 -19.65 11.04 -11.74
C HIS A 248 -18.22 11.34 -11.31
N PRO A 249 -17.26 11.45 -12.24
CA PRO A 249 -15.83 11.63 -11.95
C PRO A 249 -15.52 12.93 -11.21
N TYR A 250 -16.42 13.92 -11.24
CA TYR A 250 -16.26 15.24 -10.59
C TYR A 250 -16.82 15.28 -9.16
N TYR A 251 -17.60 14.28 -8.73
CA TYR A 251 -18.12 14.26 -7.38
C TYR A 251 -16.99 13.96 -6.39
N THR A 252 -17.02 14.61 -5.24
CA THR A 252 -16.07 14.28 -4.15
C THR A 252 -16.39 12.90 -3.57
N ILE A 253 -15.39 12.23 -3.03
CA ILE A 253 -15.60 10.93 -2.36
C ILE A 253 -16.58 11.08 -1.18
N ASP A 254 -16.51 12.22 -0.48
CA ASP A 254 -17.44 12.55 0.62
C ASP A 254 -18.90 12.66 0.14
N ALA A 255 -19.11 13.32 -0.99
CA ALA A 255 -20.45 13.44 -1.60
C ALA A 255 -20.99 12.05 -1.97
N ILE A 256 -20.18 11.21 -2.63
CA ILE A 256 -20.58 9.85 -3.01
C ILE A 256 -20.88 8.99 -1.76
N ALA A 257 -20.06 9.08 -0.72
CA ALA A 257 -20.30 8.36 0.51
C ALA A 257 -21.67 8.71 1.14
N LYS A 258 -22.04 10.00 1.14
CA LYS A 258 -23.33 10.46 1.63
C LYS A 258 -24.50 10.02 0.74
N GLU A 259 -24.33 10.14 -0.58
CA GLU A 259 -25.34 9.76 -1.57
C GLU A 259 -25.69 8.26 -1.50
N CYS A 260 -24.71 7.40 -1.24
CA CYS A 260 -24.97 5.97 -1.05
C CYS A 260 -25.38 5.58 0.38
N GLY A 261 -25.78 6.55 1.22
CA GLY A 261 -26.36 6.30 2.54
C GLY A 261 -25.37 5.90 3.62
N MET A 262 -24.05 6.17 3.43
CA MET A 262 -23.04 5.92 4.46
C MET A 262 -23.02 7.04 5.50
N SER A 263 -23.00 6.69 6.76
CA SER A 263 -23.01 7.64 7.88
C SER A 263 -21.73 8.46 8.01
N THR A 264 -20.57 7.88 7.65
CA THR A 264 -19.27 8.56 7.70
C THR A 264 -18.38 8.13 6.54
N VAL A 265 -17.53 9.06 6.09
CA VAL A 265 -16.54 8.82 5.02
C VAL A 265 -15.50 7.77 5.44
N GLN A 266 -15.10 7.76 6.71
CA GLN A 266 -14.15 6.77 7.22
C GLN A 266 -14.71 5.35 7.13
N THR A 267 -16.00 5.16 7.49
CA THR A 267 -16.68 3.86 7.35
C THR A 267 -16.75 3.46 5.88
N PHE A 268 -17.05 4.40 4.99
CA PHE A 268 -17.07 4.18 3.56
C PHE A 268 -15.71 3.69 3.03
N TYR A 269 -14.62 4.42 3.31
CA TYR A 269 -13.27 4.02 2.90
C TYR A 269 -12.89 2.61 3.38
N ARG A 270 -13.15 2.32 4.65
CA ARG A 270 -12.85 1.02 5.24
C ARG A 270 -13.62 -0.12 4.57
N LEU A 271 -14.96 0.02 4.45
CA LEU A 271 -15.80 -1.03 3.87
C LEU A 271 -15.57 -1.19 2.37
N PHE A 272 -15.31 -0.09 1.64
CA PHE A 272 -14.99 -0.13 0.23
C PHE A 272 -13.68 -0.89 0.00
N SER A 273 -12.63 -0.56 0.75
CA SER A 273 -11.35 -1.26 0.66
C SER A 273 -11.44 -2.72 1.10
N GLU A 274 -12.26 -3.03 2.11
CA GLU A 274 -12.51 -4.42 2.54
C GLU A 274 -13.19 -5.24 1.43
N LYS A 275 -14.17 -4.65 0.72
CA LYS A 275 -14.92 -5.34 -0.33
C LYS A 275 -14.16 -5.46 -1.63
N PHE A 276 -13.53 -4.38 -2.09
CA PHE A 276 -12.94 -4.27 -3.42
C PHE A 276 -11.41 -4.37 -3.44
N GLY A 277 -10.76 -4.41 -2.27
CA GLY A 277 -9.29 -4.51 -2.16
C GLY A 277 -8.52 -3.24 -2.54
N VAL A 278 -9.21 -2.18 -2.98
CA VAL A 278 -8.66 -0.87 -3.34
C VAL A 278 -9.45 0.23 -2.66
N THR A 279 -8.82 1.37 -2.42
CA THR A 279 -9.52 2.54 -1.88
C THR A 279 -10.42 3.19 -2.94
N PRO A 280 -11.48 3.93 -2.56
CA PRO A 280 -12.32 4.68 -3.52
C PRO A 280 -11.52 5.61 -4.43
N THR A 281 -10.45 6.20 -3.91
CA THR A 281 -9.56 7.11 -4.68
C THR A 281 -8.74 6.34 -5.71
N GLU A 282 -8.19 5.19 -5.33
CA GLU A 282 -7.44 4.31 -6.25
C GLU A 282 -8.36 3.73 -7.31
N PHE A 283 -9.56 3.31 -6.94
CA PHE A 283 -10.57 2.83 -7.87
C PHE A 283 -10.88 3.88 -8.95
N ARG A 284 -11.21 5.12 -8.56
CA ARG A 284 -11.44 6.24 -9.49
C ARG A 284 -10.23 6.54 -10.39
N SER A 285 -9.02 6.43 -9.83
CA SER A 285 -7.78 6.67 -10.61
C SER A 285 -7.56 5.58 -11.66
N GLY A 286 -7.90 4.33 -11.34
CA GLY A 286 -7.84 3.21 -12.27
C GLY A 286 -8.81 3.36 -13.45
N LEU A 287 -10.04 3.81 -13.19
CA LEU A 287 -11.04 4.09 -14.24
C LEU A 287 -10.55 5.10 -15.27
N LYS A 288 -9.93 6.21 -14.83
CA LYS A 288 -9.40 7.25 -15.73
C LYS A 288 -8.27 6.77 -16.64
N ILE A 289 -7.51 5.77 -16.22
CA ILE A 289 -6.42 5.21 -17.02
C ILE A 289 -6.99 4.33 -18.12
N SER A 290 -7.98 3.48 -17.81
CA SER A 290 -8.63 2.60 -18.78
C SER A 290 -9.36 3.39 -19.88
N GLU A 291 -10.02 4.49 -19.55
CA GLU A 291 -10.68 5.38 -20.54
C GLU A 291 -9.66 6.06 -21.49
N ASN A 292 -8.50 6.45 -20.99
CA ASN A 292 -7.46 7.08 -21.83
C ASN A 292 -6.74 6.09 -22.74
N GLU A 293 -6.64 4.82 -22.40
CA GLU A 293 -6.08 3.78 -23.27
C GLU A 293 -7.04 3.39 -24.39
N CYS A 294 -8.36 3.34 -24.12
CA CYS A 294 -9.37 3.09 -25.16
C CYS A 294 -9.55 4.23 -26.18
N ASN A 295 -9.16 5.47 -25.84
CA ASN A 295 -9.26 6.63 -26.73
C ASN A 295 -7.99 6.86 -27.59
N ASN A 296 -6.93 6.08 -27.40
CA ASN A 296 -5.66 6.18 -28.15
C ASN A 296 -5.43 5.04 -29.16
N ASP A 297 -6.36 4.10 -29.28
CA ASP A 297 -6.44 3.07 -30.32
C ASP A 297 -7.52 3.44 -31.38
#